data_9581e36d6d25838d54025eae554c8748
#
_entry.id   9581e36d6d25838d54025eae554c8748
#
_cell.length_a   1.000
_cell.length_b   1.000
_cell.length_c   1.000
_cell.angle_alpha   90.00
_cell.angle_beta   90.00
_cell.angle_gamma   90.00
#
_symmetry.space_group_name_H-M   'P 1'
#
loop_
_entity.id
_entity.type
_entity.pdbx_description
1 polymer ?
#
loop_
_entity_poly.entity_id
_entity_poly.type
_entity_poly.pdbx_seq_one_letter_code
_entity_poly.pdbx_strand_id
1 'polypeptide(L)'
;FYIITEGINDLPKDISVLRDFDDRLYFKEDAGKMLVGIFEGKSIPAFNKTNRVPNDFSFGEFPDDFDHFEPYLEKSFKRLPILENAGIRKFFSGPESFTPDTQYLLGETPEVSNLYTCCGFNSIGIASSGGAGRVTAEWMINGYMNEDLYSLDIKRFQKFHSSKKFIMNRVTETLGDLYGMHWPYKQHKTSRGQKLLPYHEELKKAGACFGVSGGYERPMW
;
A
#
# COMPACT_ATOMS: atom_id res chain seq x y z
N PHE A 1 -1.02 -10.71 2.78
CA PHE A 1 -1.35 -12.13 3.01
C PHE A 1 -1.70 -12.83 1.70
N TYR A 2 -1.26 -14.07 1.55
CA TYR A 2 -1.76 -14.98 0.51
C TYR A 2 -1.61 -16.43 0.95
N ILE A 3 -2.40 -17.28 0.34
CA ILE A 3 -2.25 -18.73 0.47
C ILE A 3 -1.88 -19.33 -0.90
N ILE A 4 -1.23 -20.49 -0.86
CA ILE A 4 -1.04 -21.35 -2.01
C ILE A 4 -1.78 -22.65 -1.71
N THR A 5 -2.65 -23.06 -2.61
CA THR A 5 -3.40 -24.32 -2.45
C THR A 5 -2.51 -25.54 -2.72
N GLU A 6 -2.97 -26.71 -2.31
CA GLU A 6 -2.53 -27.95 -2.91
C GLU A 6 -2.90 -28.00 -4.40
N GLY A 7 -2.41 -29.00 -5.13
CA GLY A 7 -2.74 -29.19 -6.53
C GLY A 7 -4.25 -29.33 -6.74
N ILE A 8 -4.79 -28.61 -7.69
CA ILE A 8 -6.20 -28.65 -8.05
C ILE A 8 -6.34 -29.39 -9.38
N ASN A 9 -7.07 -30.50 -9.37
CA ASN A 9 -7.36 -31.25 -10.60
C ASN A 9 -8.19 -30.39 -11.55
N ASP A 10 -7.93 -30.53 -12.83
CA ASP A 10 -8.61 -29.81 -13.91
C ASP A 10 -8.51 -28.28 -13.86
N LEU A 11 -7.59 -27.72 -13.07
CA LEU A 11 -7.31 -26.31 -13.14
C LEU A 11 -6.73 -25.96 -14.51
N PRO A 12 -7.35 -25.05 -15.27
CA PRO A 12 -6.79 -24.63 -16.56
C PRO A 12 -5.39 -24.03 -16.37
N LYS A 13 -4.48 -24.37 -17.24
CA LYS A 13 -3.13 -23.80 -17.26
C LYS A 13 -3.14 -22.45 -17.99
N ASP A 14 -2.20 -21.61 -17.65
CA ASP A 14 -1.98 -20.32 -18.34
C ASP A 14 -3.19 -19.37 -18.27
N ILE A 15 -4.02 -19.48 -17.24
CA ILE A 15 -5.09 -18.52 -17.02
C ILE A 15 -4.52 -17.17 -16.57
N SER A 16 -5.18 -16.10 -17.02
CA SER A 16 -4.81 -14.74 -16.60
C SER A 16 -4.97 -14.55 -15.11
N VAL A 17 -4.15 -13.67 -14.52
CA VAL A 17 -4.36 -13.21 -13.14
C VAL A 17 -5.73 -12.57 -13.04
N LEU A 18 -6.55 -13.07 -12.13
CA LEU A 18 -7.84 -12.49 -11.81
C LEU A 18 -7.69 -11.55 -10.62
N ARG A 19 -8.26 -10.36 -10.75
CA ARG A 19 -8.39 -9.39 -9.67
C ARG A 19 -9.84 -9.06 -9.39
N ASP A 20 -10.23 -9.17 -8.12
CA ASP A 20 -11.53 -8.75 -7.62
C ASP A 20 -11.37 -7.53 -6.71
N PHE A 21 -11.77 -6.36 -7.21
CA PHE A 21 -11.64 -5.10 -6.47
C PHE A 21 -12.71 -4.95 -5.38
N ASP A 22 -13.90 -5.51 -5.58
CA ASP A 22 -14.99 -5.39 -4.62
C ASP A 22 -14.69 -6.21 -3.36
N ASP A 23 -14.23 -7.45 -3.56
CA ASP A 23 -13.89 -8.37 -2.48
C ASP A 23 -12.41 -8.31 -2.07
N ARG A 24 -11.61 -7.48 -2.75
CA ARG A 24 -10.19 -7.24 -2.47
C ARG A 24 -9.31 -8.49 -2.60
N LEU A 25 -9.64 -9.34 -3.58
CA LEU A 25 -8.97 -10.60 -3.83
C LEU A 25 -8.12 -10.54 -5.11
N TYR A 26 -7.13 -11.38 -5.18
CA TYR A 26 -6.47 -11.71 -6.43
C TYR A 26 -6.12 -13.20 -6.48
N PHE A 27 -6.10 -13.73 -7.69
CA PHE A 27 -5.87 -15.15 -7.96
C PHE A 27 -4.85 -15.29 -9.06
N LYS A 28 -3.89 -16.19 -8.86
CA LYS A 28 -2.88 -16.54 -9.84
C LYS A 28 -2.71 -18.03 -9.89
N GLU A 29 -2.88 -18.61 -11.07
CA GLU A 29 -2.46 -20.00 -11.30
C GLU A 29 -0.94 -20.12 -11.24
N ASP A 30 -0.44 -21.17 -10.61
CA ASP A 30 0.98 -21.46 -10.48
C ASP A 30 1.23 -22.96 -10.40
N ALA A 31 1.62 -23.54 -11.52
CA ALA A 31 1.95 -24.97 -11.64
C ALA A 31 0.85 -25.91 -11.09
N GLY A 32 -0.39 -25.70 -11.52
CA GLY A 32 -1.55 -26.53 -11.13
C GLY A 32 -2.08 -26.25 -9.73
N LYS A 33 -1.66 -25.13 -9.11
CA LYS A 33 -2.14 -24.64 -7.81
C LYS A 33 -2.70 -23.25 -7.99
N MET A 34 -3.47 -22.80 -7.00
CA MET A 34 -3.96 -21.42 -6.98
C MET A 34 -3.28 -20.64 -5.85
N LEU A 35 -2.66 -19.53 -6.20
CA LEU A 35 -2.32 -18.50 -5.25
C LEU A 35 -3.54 -17.61 -5.07
N VAL A 36 -4.02 -17.49 -3.83
CA VAL A 36 -5.13 -16.62 -3.43
C VAL A 36 -4.60 -15.58 -2.47
N GLY A 37 -4.63 -14.33 -2.87
CA GLY A 37 -4.12 -13.24 -2.05
C GLY A 37 -5.18 -12.17 -1.78
N ILE A 38 -4.90 -11.36 -0.78
CA ILE A 38 -5.81 -10.32 -0.30
C ILE A 38 -5.13 -8.96 -0.23
N PHE A 39 -5.93 -7.92 -0.38
CA PHE A 39 -5.57 -6.55 -0.05
C PHE A 39 -6.56 -6.00 0.98
N GLU A 40 -6.29 -6.29 2.22
CA GLU A 40 -7.18 -5.96 3.33
C GLU A 40 -7.52 -4.47 3.41
N GLY A 41 -8.76 -4.16 3.80
CA GLY A 41 -9.22 -2.77 3.93
C GLY A 41 -8.60 -2.00 5.06
N LYS A 42 -8.04 -2.71 6.03
CA LYS A 42 -7.33 -2.16 7.18
C LYS A 42 -6.13 -3.05 7.47
N SER A 43 -4.95 -2.56 7.18
CA SER A 43 -3.71 -3.29 7.41
C SER A 43 -3.23 -3.19 8.86
N ILE A 44 -2.43 -4.16 9.28
CA ILE A 44 -1.83 -4.22 10.60
C ILE A 44 -0.40 -3.69 10.50
N PRO A 45 -0.01 -2.63 11.25
CA PRO A 45 1.35 -2.15 11.24
C PRO A 45 2.33 -3.22 11.75
N ALA A 46 3.30 -3.57 10.91
CA ALA A 46 4.36 -4.48 11.29
C ALA A 46 5.30 -3.85 12.34
N PHE A 47 5.89 -4.67 13.18
CA PHE A 47 6.87 -4.25 14.20
C PHE A 47 6.36 -3.11 15.12
N ASN A 48 5.06 -3.09 15.41
CA ASN A 48 4.40 -2.03 16.17
C ASN A 48 4.97 -1.82 17.59
N LYS A 49 5.55 -2.84 18.20
CA LYS A 49 6.20 -2.76 19.54
C LYS A 49 7.51 -1.97 19.51
N THR A 50 8.31 -2.16 18.48
CA THR A 50 9.62 -1.50 18.34
C THR A 50 9.58 -0.28 17.43
N ASN A 51 8.57 -0.21 16.55
CA ASN A 51 8.46 0.78 15.47
C ASN A 51 9.71 0.84 14.57
N ARG A 52 10.40 -0.27 14.46
CA ARG A 52 11.58 -0.43 13.60
C ARG A 52 11.62 -1.86 13.11
N VAL A 53 12.02 -2.04 11.88
CA VAL A 53 12.43 -3.34 11.35
C VAL A 53 13.70 -3.75 12.12
N PRO A 54 13.76 -4.95 12.72
CA PRO A 54 14.99 -5.44 13.34
C PRO A 54 16.14 -5.48 12.33
N ASN A 55 17.37 -5.14 12.79
CA ASN A 55 18.51 -5.09 11.89
C ASN A 55 18.89 -6.44 11.28
N ASP A 56 18.53 -7.52 11.94
CA ASP A 56 18.74 -8.91 11.54
C ASP A 56 17.55 -9.52 10.80
N PHE A 57 16.46 -8.76 10.58
CA PHE A 57 15.30 -9.24 9.86
C PHE A 57 15.60 -9.37 8.36
N SER A 58 15.62 -10.60 7.89
CA SER A 58 15.86 -10.94 6.48
C SER A 58 15.05 -12.18 6.12
N PHE A 59 14.38 -12.16 4.98
CA PHE A 59 13.53 -13.25 4.48
C PHE A 59 12.51 -13.79 5.49
N GLY A 60 12.14 -12.97 6.48
CA GLY A 60 11.24 -13.37 7.55
C GLY A 60 9.79 -13.34 7.13
N GLU A 61 9.03 -14.31 7.63
CA GLU A 61 7.58 -14.38 7.54
C GLU A 61 6.98 -14.13 8.93
N PHE A 62 5.75 -13.61 8.96
CA PHE A 62 4.97 -13.55 10.20
C PHE A 62 4.24 -14.87 10.44
N PRO A 63 3.83 -15.16 11.68
CA PRO A 63 2.95 -16.29 11.96
C PRO A 63 1.67 -16.23 11.13
N ASP A 64 1.13 -17.41 10.81
CA ASP A 64 -0.14 -17.55 10.12
C ASP A 64 -1.26 -16.87 10.93
N ASP A 65 -2.05 -16.08 10.24
CA ASP A 65 -3.20 -15.36 10.83
C ASP A 65 -4.46 -15.72 10.05
N PHE A 66 -4.97 -16.92 10.34
CA PHE A 66 -6.17 -17.43 9.68
C PHE A 66 -7.42 -16.63 10.05
N ASP A 67 -7.52 -16.18 11.28
CA ASP A 67 -8.68 -15.37 11.73
C ASP A 67 -8.80 -14.07 10.89
N HIS A 68 -7.67 -13.47 10.55
CA HIS A 68 -7.63 -12.30 9.69
C HIS A 68 -7.95 -12.64 8.23
N PHE A 69 -7.55 -13.81 7.76
CA PHE A 69 -7.70 -14.24 6.37
C PHE A 69 -9.08 -14.86 6.06
N GLU A 70 -9.72 -15.53 7.03
CA GLU A 70 -10.94 -16.30 6.87
C GLU A 70 -12.09 -15.55 6.15
N PRO A 71 -12.42 -14.30 6.50
CA PRO A 71 -13.50 -13.58 5.80
C PRO A 71 -13.25 -13.37 4.30
N TYR A 72 -11.99 -13.34 3.90
CA TYR A 72 -11.60 -13.24 2.49
C TYR A 72 -11.58 -14.61 1.81
N LEU A 73 -11.25 -15.66 2.54
CA LEU A 73 -11.29 -17.02 2.04
C LEU A 73 -12.72 -17.44 1.68
N GLU A 74 -13.69 -17.12 2.53
CA GLU A 74 -15.11 -17.33 2.24
C GLU A 74 -15.58 -16.62 0.95
N LYS A 75 -15.11 -15.41 0.73
CA LYS A 75 -15.40 -14.66 -0.51
C LYS A 75 -14.72 -15.29 -1.72
N SER A 76 -13.51 -15.83 -1.53
CA SER A 76 -12.78 -16.51 -2.60
C SER A 76 -13.52 -17.75 -3.10
N PHE A 77 -14.18 -18.49 -2.23
CA PHE A 77 -15.02 -19.65 -2.61
C PHE A 77 -16.21 -19.23 -3.46
N LYS A 78 -16.86 -18.14 -3.14
CA LYS A 78 -17.94 -17.59 -3.97
C LYS A 78 -17.47 -17.18 -5.36
N ARG A 79 -16.27 -16.64 -5.46
CA ARG A 79 -15.68 -16.19 -6.73
C ARG A 79 -15.16 -17.36 -7.57
N LEU A 80 -14.50 -18.33 -6.92
CA LEU A 80 -13.91 -19.52 -7.53
C LEU A 80 -14.31 -20.78 -6.73
N PRO A 81 -15.47 -21.39 -6.97
CA PRO A 81 -15.94 -22.53 -6.19
C PRO A 81 -14.99 -23.74 -6.19
N ILE A 82 -14.12 -23.88 -7.21
CA ILE A 82 -13.11 -24.94 -7.26
C ILE A 82 -12.16 -24.92 -6.04
N LEU A 83 -12.08 -23.80 -5.32
CA LEU A 83 -11.23 -23.65 -4.13
C LEU A 83 -11.82 -24.32 -2.89
N GLU A 84 -13.13 -24.57 -2.82
CA GLU A 84 -13.79 -25.14 -1.63
C GLU A 84 -13.22 -26.49 -1.20
N ASN A 85 -12.74 -27.27 -2.17
CA ASN A 85 -12.19 -28.60 -1.92
C ASN A 85 -10.64 -28.63 -2.00
N ALA A 86 -10.00 -27.48 -2.14
CA ALA A 86 -8.56 -27.39 -2.23
C ALA A 86 -7.93 -27.25 -0.84
N GLY A 87 -6.98 -28.13 -0.50
CA GLY A 87 -6.18 -27.98 0.70
C GLY A 87 -5.26 -26.73 0.61
N ILE A 88 -4.88 -26.20 1.74
CA ILE A 88 -3.88 -25.12 1.83
C ILE A 88 -2.50 -25.75 2.04
N ARG A 89 -1.61 -25.53 1.10
CA ARG A 89 -0.21 -25.98 1.17
C ARG A 89 0.68 -25.00 1.94
N LYS A 90 0.48 -23.72 1.72
CA LYS A 90 1.26 -22.67 2.37
C LYS A 90 0.39 -21.45 2.65
N PHE A 91 0.53 -20.93 3.83
CA PHE A 91 0.11 -19.57 4.21
C PHE A 91 1.34 -18.66 4.17
N PHE A 92 1.21 -17.47 3.68
CA PHE A 92 2.28 -16.49 3.65
C PHE A 92 1.80 -15.14 4.19
N SER A 93 2.55 -14.63 5.16
CA SER A 93 2.36 -13.29 5.71
C SER A 93 3.72 -12.63 5.91
N GLY A 94 3.96 -11.52 5.24
CA GLY A 94 5.22 -10.80 5.33
C GLY A 94 5.01 -9.29 5.43
N PRO A 95 6.01 -8.56 5.95
CA PRO A 95 5.92 -7.10 6.02
C PRO A 95 6.08 -6.49 4.64
N GLU A 96 5.35 -5.42 4.39
CA GLU A 96 5.42 -4.65 3.17
C GLU A 96 5.48 -3.16 3.48
N SER A 97 6.09 -2.37 2.58
CA SER A 97 6.27 -0.93 2.78
C SER A 97 5.15 -0.14 2.14
N PHE A 98 4.44 0.64 2.94
CA PHE A 98 3.42 1.59 2.50
C PHE A 98 3.77 3.01 2.94
N THR A 99 3.65 3.94 2.02
CA THR A 99 3.82 5.37 2.27
C THR A 99 2.50 6.01 2.71
N PRO A 100 2.53 7.18 3.36
CA PRO A 100 1.32 7.84 3.84
C PRO A 100 0.33 8.28 2.76
N ASP A 101 0.77 8.39 1.53
CA ASP A 101 -0.02 8.86 0.37
C ASP A 101 -0.12 7.82 -0.75
N THR A 102 0.33 6.61 -0.51
CA THR A 102 0.32 5.49 -1.48
C THR A 102 1.18 5.70 -2.74
N GLN A 103 2.00 6.74 -2.77
CA GLN A 103 2.96 6.99 -3.83
C GLN A 103 4.36 6.63 -3.35
N TYR A 104 5.17 5.94 -4.16
CA TYR A 104 6.53 5.58 -3.75
C TYR A 104 7.47 6.79 -3.68
N LEU A 105 8.68 6.60 -3.16
CA LEU A 105 9.63 7.65 -2.86
C LEU A 105 10.77 7.62 -3.86
N LEU A 106 10.94 8.70 -4.61
CA LEU A 106 12.08 8.91 -5.50
C LEU A 106 12.81 10.20 -5.14
N GLY A 107 14.08 10.26 -5.53
CA GLY A 107 14.87 11.47 -5.59
C GLY A 107 15.75 11.75 -4.40
N GLU A 108 16.41 12.88 -4.47
CA GLU A 108 17.40 13.32 -3.48
C GLU A 108 16.71 13.76 -2.19
N THR A 109 17.21 13.25 -1.06
CA THR A 109 16.70 13.63 0.26
C THR A 109 16.97 15.10 0.56
N PRO A 110 16.05 15.83 1.20
CA PRO A 110 16.27 17.24 1.51
C PRO A 110 17.32 17.47 2.62
N GLU A 111 17.61 16.47 3.43
CA GLU A 111 18.51 16.57 4.58
C GLU A 111 19.96 16.24 4.25
N VAL A 112 20.20 15.42 3.23
CA VAL A 112 21.55 14.93 2.90
C VAL A 112 21.77 15.00 1.40
N SER A 113 22.69 15.85 0.97
CA SER A 113 23.07 15.99 -0.43
C SER A 113 23.67 14.70 -0.99
N ASN A 114 23.36 14.38 -2.23
CA ASN A 114 23.78 13.17 -2.95
C ASN A 114 23.26 11.84 -2.35
N LEU A 115 22.30 11.89 -1.43
CA LEU A 115 21.58 10.72 -0.97
C LEU A 115 20.25 10.62 -1.70
N TYR A 116 20.13 9.63 -2.58
CA TYR A 116 18.92 9.39 -3.35
C TYR A 116 18.10 8.25 -2.77
N THR A 117 16.78 8.39 -2.84
CA THR A 117 15.83 7.36 -2.45
C THR A 117 15.14 6.76 -3.69
N CYS A 118 14.90 5.47 -3.63
CA CYS A 118 14.06 4.72 -4.59
C CYS A 118 13.42 3.56 -3.83
N CYS A 119 12.35 3.84 -3.09
CA CYS A 119 11.76 2.88 -2.13
C CYS A 119 10.29 3.16 -1.83
N GLY A 120 9.70 2.34 -0.93
CA GLY A 120 8.31 2.54 -0.49
C GLY A 120 7.28 2.24 -1.58
N PHE A 121 7.44 1.17 -2.33
CA PHE A 121 6.71 0.92 -3.57
C PHE A 121 5.26 0.48 -3.42
N ASN A 122 4.72 0.37 -2.21
CA ASN A 122 3.30 0.11 -1.99
C ASN A 122 2.75 -1.09 -2.79
N SER A 123 3.44 -2.24 -2.74
CA SER A 123 3.07 -3.47 -3.46
C SER A 123 3.22 -3.45 -4.99
N ILE A 124 3.72 -2.37 -5.58
CA ILE A 124 3.87 -2.25 -7.05
C ILE A 124 5.34 -2.20 -7.51
N GLY A 125 6.28 -2.61 -6.64
CA GLY A 125 7.71 -2.48 -6.89
C GLY A 125 8.19 -3.19 -8.14
N ILE A 126 7.72 -4.43 -8.39
CA ILE A 126 8.13 -5.19 -9.58
C ILE A 126 7.70 -4.44 -10.87
N ALA A 127 6.46 -4.00 -10.93
CA ALA A 127 5.93 -3.28 -12.09
C ALA A 127 6.60 -1.92 -12.31
N SER A 128 6.99 -1.23 -11.23
CA SER A 128 7.54 0.14 -11.27
C SER A 128 9.06 0.20 -11.36
N SER A 129 9.76 -0.90 -11.06
CA SER A 129 11.22 -0.90 -10.87
C SER A 129 12.02 -0.36 -12.06
N GLY A 130 11.65 -0.77 -13.28
CA GLY A 130 12.34 -0.32 -14.49
C GLY A 130 12.26 1.20 -14.71
N GLY A 131 11.06 1.76 -14.62
CA GLY A 131 10.83 3.20 -14.75
C GLY A 131 11.45 4.01 -13.61
N ALA A 132 11.23 3.57 -12.37
CA ALA A 132 11.78 4.23 -11.20
C ALA A 132 13.32 4.22 -11.21
N GLY A 133 13.93 3.09 -11.57
CA GLY A 133 15.38 2.97 -11.69
C GLY A 133 15.95 3.90 -12.77
N ARG A 134 15.33 3.92 -13.97
CA ARG A 134 15.75 4.82 -15.07
C ARG A 134 15.72 6.28 -14.62
N VAL A 135 14.57 6.74 -14.13
CA VAL A 135 14.40 8.14 -13.75
C VAL A 135 15.35 8.55 -12.62
N THR A 136 15.53 7.68 -11.61
CA THR A 136 16.45 7.97 -10.51
C THR A 136 17.90 8.07 -11.01
N ALA A 137 18.33 7.17 -11.90
CA ALA A 137 19.66 7.21 -12.49
C ALA A 137 19.90 8.47 -13.33
N GLU A 138 18.93 8.83 -14.20
CA GLU A 138 18.99 10.06 -14.97
C GLU A 138 19.05 11.31 -14.08
N TRP A 139 18.26 11.34 -13.00
CA TRP A 139 18.28 12.43 -12.02
C TRP A 139 19.66 12.56 -11.33
N MET A 140 20.26 11.43 -10.93
CA MET A 140 21.60 11.43 -10.33
C MET A 140 22.67 11.95 -11.28
N ILE A 141 22.59 11.62 -12.57
CA ILE A 141 23.55 12.04 -13.60
C ILE A 141 23.40 13.52 -13.94
N ASN A 142 22.16 13.96 -14.13
CA ASN A 142 21.87 15.30 -14.61
C ASN A 142 21.76 16.35 -13.51
N GLY A 143 21.61 15.94 -12.24
CA GLY A 143 21.38 16.83 -11.11
C GLY A 143 19.94 17.36 -10.99
N TYR A 144 19.06 16.99 -11.90
CA TYR A 144 17.66 17.38 -11.90
C TYR A 144 16.79 16.29 -12.53
N MET A 145 15.51 16.36 -12.25
CA MET A 145 14.51 15.44 -12.78
C MET A 145 14.00 15.94 -14.14
N ASN A 146 14.09 15.09 -15.15
CA ASN A 146 13.67 15.44 -16.52
C ASN A 146 12.15 15.37 -16.76
N GLU A 147 11.43 14.68 -15.89
CA GLU A 147 10.00 14.43 -16.02
C GLU A 147 9.24 15.04 -14.84
N ASP A 148 7.98 15.42 -15.02
CA ASP A 148 7.14 15.90 -13.92
C ASP A 148 6.68 14.73 -13.05
N LEU A 149 7.51 14.40 -12.06
CA LEU A 149 7.27 13.35 -11.07
C LEU A 149 7.14 13.91 -9.64
N TYR A 150 6.66 15.14 -9.50
CA TYR A 150 6.50 15.79 -8.19
C TYR A 150 5.73 14.92 -7.18
N SER A 151 4.74 14.16 -7.64
CA SER A 151 3.97 13.23 -6.80
C SER A 151 4.80 12.07 -6.24
N LEU A 152 5.98 11.82 -6.77
CA LEU A 152 6.91 10.76 -6.34
C LEU A 152 8.14 11.31 -5.62
N ASP A 153 8.43 12.62 -5.77
CA ASP A 153 9.58 13.25 -5.12
C ASP A 153 9.44 13.17 -3.60
N ILE A 154 10.47 12.67 -2.91
CA ILE A 154 10.50 12.60 -1.44
C ILE A 154 10.29 13.98 -0.80
N LYS A 155 10.68 15.07 -1.49
CA LYS A 155 10.51 16.46 -1.02
C LYS A 155 9.04 16.89 -0.87
N ARG A 156 8.07 16.13 -1.41
CA ARG A 156 6.65 16.37 -1.18
C ARG A 156 6.23 16.18 0.28
N PHE A 157 6.99 15.39 1.04
CA PHE A 157 6.72 15.15 2.44
C PHE A 157 7.20 16.31 3.32
N GLN A 158 6.45 16.54 4.38
CA GLN A 158 6.74 17.55 5.39
C GLN A 158 7.08 16.85 6.70
N LYS A 159 7.73 17.57 7.61
CA LYS A 159 8.23 17.04 8.89
C LYS A 159 7.19 16.23 9.69
N PHE A 160 5.93 16.62 9.68
CA PHE A 160 4.90 15.88 10.42
C PHE A 160 4.62 14.47 9.86
N HIS A 161 4.86 14.25 8.55
CA HIS A 161 4.70 12.93 7.93
C HIS A 161 5.68 11.88 8.49
N SER A 162 6.81 12.29 9.06
CA SER A 162 7.76 11.39 9.72
C SER A 162 7.40 11.07 11.18
N SER A 163 6.35 11.68 11.73
CA SER A 163 5.87 11.37 13.07
C SER A 163 5.39 9.92 13.15
N LYS A 164 5.90 9.17 14.13
CA LYS A 164 5.46 7.77 14.37
C LYS A 164 3.95 7.65 14.52
N LYS A 165 3.33 8.54 15.29
CA LYS A 165 1.88 8.54 15.48
C LYS A 165 1.14 8.75 14.16
N PHE A 166 1.64 9.66 13.30
CA PHE A 166 1.06 9.91 11.98
C PHE A 166 1.16 8.66 11.12
N ILE A 167 2.36 8.08 10.98
CA ILE A 167 2.62 6.91 10.14
C ILE A 167 1.79 5.71 10.61
N MET A 168 1.85 5.37 11.91
CA MET A 168 1.13 4.22 12.47
C MET A 168 -0.37 4.28 12.23
N ASN A 169 -0.97 5.45 12.31
CA ASN A 169 -2.39 5.62 12.03
C ASN A 169 -2.69 5.60 10.52
N ARG A 170 -1.88 6.26 9.72
CA ARG A 170 -2.12 6.41 8.29
C ARG A 170 -1.90 5.10 7.53
N VAL A 171 -0.85 4.34 7.82
CA VAL A 171 -0.55 3.09 7.09
C VAL A 171 -1.60 2.00 7.30
N THR A 172 -2.40 2.06 8.36
CA THR A 172 -3.52 1.11 8.54
C THR A 172 -4.59 1.26 7.46
N GLU A 173 -4.70 2.42 6.86
CA GLU A 173 -5.72 2.80 5.87
C GLU A 173 -5.19 2.71 4.43
N THR A 174 -3.90 2.98 4.22
CA THR A 174 -3.33 3.20 2.89
C THR A 174 -3.42 2.00 1.96
N LEU A 175 -3.22 0.78 2.44
CA LEU A 175 -3.36 -0.42 1.63
C LEU A 175 -4.80 -0.57 1.12
N GLY A 176 -5.77 -0.40 2.00
CA GLY A 176 -7.19 -0.45 1.66
C GLY A 176 -7.61 0.67 0.70
N ASP A 177 -6.99 1.84 0.80
CA ASP A 177 -7.25 2.96 -0.10
C ASP A 177 -6.64 2.74 -1.49
N LEU A 178 -5.44 2.15 -1.56
CA LEU A 178 -4.78 1.87 -2.83
C LEU A 178 -5.51 0.79 -3.63
N TYR A 179 -5.97 -0.26 -2.97
CA TYR A 179 -6.47 -1.47 -3.64
C TYR A 179 -7.98 -1.67 -3.53
N GLY A 180 -8.69 -0.82 -2.82
CA GLY A 180 -10.15 -0.87 -2.73
C GLY A 180 -10.84 0.00 -3.75
N MET A 181 -12.06 -0.38 -4.11
CA MET A 181 -12.96 0.49 -4.87
C MET A 181 -13.43 1.66 -4.01
N HIS A 182 -13.37 2.85 -4.55
CA HIS A 182 -13.91 4.06 -3.91
C HIS A 182 -14.31 5.12 -4.94
N TRP A 183 -15.19 6.01 -4.51
CA TRP A 183 -15.60 7.13 -5.34
C TRP A 183 -14.47 8.15 -5.51
N PRO A 184 -14.45 8.90 -6.61
CA PRO A 184 -13.55 10.03 -6.80
C PRO A 184 -13.59 11.00 -5.60
N TYR A 185 -12.49 11.69 -5.38
CA TYR A 185 -12.32 12.66 -4.27
C TYR A 185 -12.35 12.06 -2.86
N LYS A 186 -12.25 10.76 -2.71
CA LYS A 186 -12.07 10.13 -1.40
C LYS A 186 -10.88 10.74 -0.68
N GLN A 187 -11.08 11.07 0.59
CA GLN A 187 -10.03 11.57 1.47
C GLN A 187 -9.71 10.54 2.55
N HIS A 188 -8.45 10.51 2.97
CA HIS A 188 -8.06 9.71 4.13
C HIS A 188 -8.84 10.15 5.37
N LYS A 189 -9.18 9.19 6.23
CA LYS A 189 -9.88 9.42 7.50
C LYS A 189 -8.92 9.56 8.67
N THR A 190 -7.77 8.88 8.60
CA THR A 190 -6.77 8.88 9.67
C THR A 190 -5.83 10.07 9.57
N SER A 191 -5.18 10.41 10.68
CA SER A 191 -4.13 11.44 10.76
C SER A 191 -4.51 12.79 10.12
N ARG A 192 -5.78 13.20 10.31
CA ARG A 192 -6.31 14.49 9.87
C ARG A 192 -5.89 15.62 10.82
N GLY A 193 -6.10 16.87 10.41
CA GLY A 193 -5.90 18.04 11.26
C GLY A 193 -4.43 18.40 11.54
N GLN A 194 -3.48 17.98 10.71
CA GLN A 194 -2.05 18.24 10.93
C GLN A 194 -1.69 19.71 10.68
N LYS A 195 -2.27 20.32 9.67
CA LYS A 195 -2.15 21.74 9.35
C LYS A 195 -3.52 22.30 9.03
N LEU A 196 -3.87 23.38 9.70
CA LEU A 196 -5.14 24.06 9.54
C LEU A 196 -4.91 25.43 8.91
N LEU A 197 -5.85 25.88 8.09
CA LEU A 197 -5.90 27.25 7.62
C LEU A 197 -6.36 28.17 8.75
N PRO A 198 -6.00 29.48 8.74
CA PRO A 198 -6.41 30.40 9.77
C PRO A 198 -7.94 30.44 10.01
N TYR A 199 -8.74 30.28 8.96
CA TYR A 199 -10.21 30.30 9.02
C TYR A 199 -10.85 28.92 9.12
N HIS A 200 -10.08 27.89 9.50
CA HIS A 200 -10.57 26.50 9.50
C HIS A 200 -11.83 26.33 10.35
N GLU A 201 -11.83 26.85 11.56
CA GLU A 201 -12.95 26.70 12.50
C GLU A 201 -14.20 27.44 12.04
N GLU A 202 -14.05 28.61 11.44
CA GLU A 202 -15.17 29.37 10.86
C GLU A 202 -15.79 28.64 9.67
N LEU A 203 -14.95 28.15 8.78
CA LEU A 203 -15.40 27.35 7.63
C LEU A 203 -16.09 26.06 8.07
N LYS A 204 -15.55 25.38 9.10
CA LYS A 204 -16.17 24.18 9.68
C LYS A 204 -17.55 24.49 10.27
N LYS A 205 -17.70 25.60 11.00
CA LYS A 205 -19.01 26.05 11.52
C LYS A 205 -19.99 26.37 10.39
N ALA A 206 -19.49 26.87 9.27
CA ALA A 206 -20.29 27.13 8.08
C ALA A 206 -20.64 25.85 7.28
N GLY A 207 -20.19 24.66 7.70
CA GLY A 207 -20.53 23.40 7.07
C GLY A 207 -19.58 22.95 5.96
N ALA A 208 -18.39 23.55 5.83
CA ALA A 208 -17.43 23.16 4.81
C ALA A 208 -16.95 21.71 4.99
N CYS A 209 -16.84 20.99 3.88
CA CYS A 209 -16.14 19.71 3.79
C CYS A 209 -14.67 19.93 3.47
N PHE A 210 -13.80 19.22 4.18
CA PHE A 210 -12.35 19.37 4.06
C PHE A 210 -11.66 18.19 3.41
N GLY A 211 -10.69 18.51 2.56
CA GLY A 211 -9.69 17.59 2.05
C GLY A 211 -8.28 18.05 2.37
N VAL A 212 -7.31 17.16 2.29
CA VAL A 212 -5.89 17.47 2.53
C VAL A 212 -5.21 17.80 1.20
N SER A 213 -4.60 18.98 1.11
CA SER A 213 -3.78 19.39 -0.02
C SER A 213 -2.54 20.13 0.48
N GLY A 214 -1.35 19.66 0.06
CA GLY A 214 -0.07 20.20 0.55
C GLY A 214 0.09 20.13 2.07
N GLY A 215 -0.53 19.12 2.69
CA GLY A 215 -0.54 18.94 4.14
C GLY A 215 -1.56 19.80 4.91
N TYR A 216 -2.27 20.71 4.26
CA TYR A 216 -3.29 21.55 4.87
C TYR A 216 -4.69 20.98 4.68
N GLU A 217 -5.51 21.09 5.72
CA GLU A 217 -6.96 20.90 5.61
C GLU A 217 -7.54 22.08 4.83
N ARG A 218 -8.02 21.83 3.63
CA ARG A 218 -8.62 22.85 2.77
C ARG A 218 -10.08 22.56 2.53
N PRO A 219 -10.96 23.56 2.49
CA PRO A 219 -12.34 23.36 2.10
C PRO A 219 -12.37 22.89 0.63
N MET A 220 -13.10 21.84 0.37
CA MET A 220 -13.36 21.33 -0.98
C MET A 220 -14.64 21.95 -1.54
N TRP A 221 -15.59 22.22 -0.67
CA TRP A 221 -16.83 22.95 -0.90
C TRP A 221 -17.45 23.38 0.43
#